data_a7221919de5d550fd9f30ed316ff6c40
#
_entry.id   a7221919de5d550fd9f30ed316ff6c40
#
_cell.length_a   1.000
_cell.length_b   1.000
_cell.length_c   1.000
_cell.angle_alpha   90.00
_cell.angle_beta   90.00
_cell.angle_gamma   90.00
#
_symmetry.space_group_name_H-M   'P 1'
#
loop_
_entity.id
_entity.type
_entity.pdbx_description
1 polymer ?
#
loop_
_entity_poly.entity_id
_entity_poly.type
_entity_poly.pdbx_seq_one_letter_code
_entity_poly.pdbx_strand_id
1 'polypeptide(L)'
;MPCPHHDIKIIQRSNHQSAVASAAYQSGERLFSEYDQKQKYYSHKSEIVHTEIMLPPHAPPAYADRNTLWNAAEAIEKQWNSQLARRIVLAIPREIPPEQHADLIRDYCREFFVSKGMIADFAIHDKGDGNPHAHILLTIRAMDETGKWLPKSRKVYDLDENGERIRLPSGNWKSHKEDTVDWNDQKYGEIWRQGWAATANRYLEANDRPERLDLRSYERQGLDKIPTVHMGPAVSQMEKRGIQTNIGNLNRDIKAANSLMQSIRQMVRHLKGWIADLKEKKAALLEALQESKEPTLPELLGKYLDLRREERTGWTSKGQLTGSVADFNKVMEAIRYLREKELSTVQSLDAYLDTVSGQAVSIRAEMKPKEQRMKEINTLLSHIANFEAHKPVHVEYAAIRFKKPREQFAAAHRDELDAYNAAIRYFKVHLKEKKYSIKKLNEEQTQLAGEVAGYKERLSALQEDVKILRDVRHWLNQVPVSYTHLTLPTNS
;
A
#
# COMPACT_ATOMS: atom_id res chain seq x y z
N MET A 1 -12.75 6.62 4.24
CA MET A 1 -11.57 6.98 3.43
C MET A 1 -11.58 6.12 2.18
N PRO A 2 -11.54 6.70 0.99
CA PRO A 2 -11.57 5.97 -0.27
C PRO A 2 -10.43 4.93 -0.36
N CYS A 3 -10.69 3.80 -1.03
CA CYS A 3 -9.69 2.75 -1.20
C CYS A 3 -8.63 3.20 -2.21
N PRO A 4 -7.34 3.32 -1.85
CA PRO A 4 -6.30 3.81 -2.73
C PRO A 4 -5.76 2.70 -3.65
N HIS A 5 -6.64 2.11 -4.48
CA HIS A 5 -6.23 1.08 -5.43
C HIS A 5 -6.14 1.65 -6.85
N HIS A 6 -4.96 1.53 -7.44
CA HIS A 6 -4.68 1.84 -8.84
C HIS A 6 -3.55 0.93 -9.32
N ASP A 7 -3.89 -0.11 -10.07
CA ASP A 7 -2.96 -1.14 -10.57
C ASP A 7 -2.84 -1.03 -12.09
N ILE A 8 -1.60 -0.96 -12.59
CA ILE A 8 -1.29 -0.88 -14.02
C ILE A 8 -0.53 -2.14 -14.41
N LYS A 9 -1.04 -2.85 -15.40
CA LYS A 9 -0.40 -4.04 -15.95
C LYS A 9 -0.37 -4.02 -17.46
N ILE A 10 0.67 -4.59 -18.02
CA ILE A 10 0.78 -4.85 -19.46
C ILE A 10 0.23 -6.24 -19.74
N ILE A 11 -0.69 -6.33 -20.70
CA ILE A 11 -1.14 -7.58 -21.29
C ILE A 11 -0.12 -7.98 -22.34
N GLN A 12 0.55 -9.10 -22.13
CA GLN A 12 1.67 -9.53 -22.96
C GLN A 12 1.47 -10.97 -23.46
N ARG A 13 1.73 -11.20 -24.74
CA ARG A 13 1.55 -12.52 -25.37
C ARG A 13 2.46 -13.59 -24.76
N SER A 14 3.70 -13.27 -24.45
CA SER A 14 4.64 -14.21 -23.80
C SER A 14 4.18 -14.69 -22.43
N ASN A 15 3.23 -14.00 -21.80
CA ASN A 15 2.60 -14.41 -20.54
C ASN A 15 1.31 -15.21 -20.78
N HIS A 16 1.08 -15.70 -22.00
CA HIS A 16 -0.15 -16.36 -22.42
C HIS A 16 -1.41 -15.51 -22.21
N GLN A 17 -1.27 -14.19 -22.30
CA GLN A 17 -2.36 -13.24 -22.17
C GLN A 17 -2.85 -12.78 -23.54
N SER A 18 -4.13 -12.42 -23.63
CA SER A 18 -4.80 -11.91 -24.81
C SER A 18 -5.56 -10.63 -24.45
N ALA A 19 -5.52 -9.63 -25.34
CA ALA A 19 -6.30 -8.41 -25.19
C ALA A 19 -7.78 -8.71 -25.40
N VAL A 20 -8.14 -9.57 -26.39
CA VAL A 20 -9.51 -10.04 -26.62
C VAL A 20 -10.06 -10.75 -25.39
N ALA A 21 -9.26 -11.63 -24.75
CA ALA A 21 -9.68 -12.32 -23.54
C ALA A 21 -9.86 -11.35 -22.36
N SER A 22 -9.00 -10.33 -22.26
CA SER A 22 -9.10 -9.29 -21.22
C SER A 22 -10.34 -8.41 -21.43
N ALA A 23 -10.65 -8.06 -22.67
CA ALA A 23 -11.84 -7.31 -23.03
C ALA A 23 -13.12 -8.12 -22.75
N ALA A 24 -13.17 -9.39 -23.16
CA ALA A 24 -14.27 -10.30 -22.84
C ALA A 24 -14.47 -10.46 -21.32
N TYR A 25 -13.37 -10.53 -20.58
CA TYR A 25 -13.41 -10.62 -19.12
C TYR A 25 -14.03 -9.38 -18.49
N GLN A 26 -13.59 -8.18 -18.88
CA GLN A 26 -14.07 -6.94 -18.25
C GLN A 26 -15.49 -6.58 -18.67
N SER A 27 -15.88 -6.81 -19.94
CA SER A 27 -17.20 -6.45 -20.46
C SER A 27 -18.26 -7.51 -20.24
N GLY A 28 -17.88 -8.78 -19.98
CA GLY A 28 -18.81 -9.91 -19.93
C GLY A 28 -19.32 -10.38 -21.28
N GLU A 29 -18.86 -9.76 -22.36
CA GLU A 29 -19.26 -10.11 -23.73
C GLU A 29 -18.59 -11.40 -24.22
N ARG A 30 -19.22 -12.04 -25.19
CA ARG A 30 -18.63 -13.14 -25.96
C ARG A 30 -17.83 -12.56 -27.10
N LEU A 31 -16.50 -12.68 -27.06
CA LEU A 31 -15.62 -12.19 -28.11
C LEU A 31 -14.89 -13.35 -28.77
N PHE A 32 -14.80 -13.34 -30.07
CA PHE A 32 -14.04 -14.35 -30.82
C PHE A 32 -12.58 -13.84 -30.97
N SER A 33 -11.62 -14.61 -30.50
CA SER A 33 -10.21 -14.33 -30.73
C SER A 33 -9.76 -14.93 -32.06
N GLU A 34 -9.41 -14.08 -33.03
CA GLU A 34 -8.87 -14.48 -34.31
C GLU A 34 -7.50 -15.14 -34.19
N TYR A 35 -6.70 -14.67 -33.20
CA TYR A 35 -5.37 -15.25 -32.94
C TYR A 35 -5.46 -16.68 -32.40
N ASP A 36 -6.34 -16.91 -31.43
CA ASP A 36 -6.48 -18.23 -30.80
C ASP A 36 -7.50 -19.13 -31.53
N GLN A 37 -8.28 -18.59 -32.48
CA GLN A 37 -9.40 -19.25 -33.14
C GLN A 37 -10.40 -19.84 -32.14
N LYS A 38 -10.70 -19.08 -31.07
CA LYS A 38 -11.56 -19.51 -29.97
C LYS A 38 -12.42 -18.37 -29.44
N GLN A 39 -13.63 -18.73 -29.00
CA GLN A 39 -14.48 -17.83 -28.23
C GLN A 39 -13.87 -17.58 -26.85
N LYS A 40 -13.82 -16.32 -26.47
CA LYS A 40 -13.51 -15.86 -25.12
C LYS A 40 -14.81 -15.43 -24.45
N TYR A 41 -15.15 -16.13 -23.38
CA TYR A 41 -16.35 -15.84 -22.62
C TYR A 41 -16.15 -16.18 -21.15
N TYR A 42 -16.55 -15.25 -20.30
CA TYR A 42 -16.47 -15.39 -18.86
C TYR A 42 -17.87 -15.23 -18.28
N SER A 43 -18.60 -16.34 -18.16
CA SER A 43 -19.95 -16.38 -17.54
C SER A 43 -19.87 -16.01 -16.06
N HIS A 44 -20.93 -15.43 -15.51
CA HIS A 44 -21.12 -15.05 -14.10
C HIS A 44 -20.70 -13.64 -13.69
N LYS A 45 -20.81 -12.65 -14.58
CA LYS A 45 -20.60 -11.26 -14.19
C LYS A 45 -21.90 -10.45 -14.17
N SER A 46 -22.77 -10.78 -13.21
CA SER A 46 -23.91 -9.91 -12.84
C SER A 46 -23.46 -8.59 -12.19
N GLU A 47 -22.16 -8.43 -11.98
CA GLU A 47 -21.52 -7.28 -11.36
C GLU A 47 -21.14 -6.14 -12.33
N ILE A 48 -21.30 -6.37 -13.65
CA ILE A 48 -20.98 -5.35 -14.67
C ILE A 48 -22.14 -4.38 -14.79
N VAL A 49 -21.92 -3.13 -14.37
CA VAL A 49 -22.96 -2.10 -14.37
C VAL A 49 -22.84 -1.12 -15.54
N HIS A 50 -21.64 -1.01 -16.14
CA HIS A 50 -21.41 -0.14 -17.30
C HIS A 50 -20.24 -0.63 -18.13
N THR A 51 -20.34 -0.50 -19.46
CA THR A 51 -19.22 -0.71 -20.39
C THR A 51 -19.24 0.34 -21.48
N GLU A 52 -18.07 0.85 -21.85
CA GLU A 52 -17.96 1.89 -22.89
C GLU A 52 -16.60 1.83 -23.56
N ILE A 53 -16.57 2.11 -24.86
CA ILE A 53 -15.34 2.32 -25.63
C ILE A 53 -15.28 3.80 -26.04
N MET A 54 -14.20 4.45 -25.66
CA MET A 54 -13.94 5.84 -26.02
C MET A 54 -12.87 5.91 -27.09
N LEU A 55 -13.23 6.51 -28.21
CA LEU A 55 -12.38 6.65 -29.38
C LEU A 55 -11.80 8.08 -29.45
N PRO A 56 -10.50 8.23 -29.76
CA PRO A 56 -9.97 9.51 -30.20
C PRO A 56 -10.54 9.89 -31.57
N PRO A 57 -10.57 11.17 -31.95
CA PRO A 57 -11.24 11.65 -33.17
C PRO A 57 -10.79 10.99 -34.47
N HIS A 58 -9.54 10.56 -34.54
CA HIS A 58 -8.92 9.93 -35.72
C HIS A 58 -9.08 8.40 -35.76
N ALA A 59 -9.66 7.80 -34.71
CA ALA A 59 -9.86 6.35 -34.68
C ALA A 59 -11.02 5.94 -35.60
N PRO A 60 -10.89 4.80 -36.34
CA PRO A 60 -11.98 4.26 -37.13
C PRO A 60 -13.24 4.00 -36.29
N PRO A 61 -14.43 4.43 -36.75
CA PRO A 61 -15.70 4.18 -36.03
C PRO A 61 -15.96 2.69 -35.77
N ALA A 62 -15.44 1.78 -36.62
CA ALA A 62 -15.53 0.34 -36.44
C ALA A 62 -14.92 -0.14 -35.11
N TYR A 63 -14.00 0.60 -34.53
CA TYR A 63 -13.40 0.28 -33.24
C TYR A 63 -14.33 0.58 -32.03
N ALA A 64 -15.53 1.11 -32.27
CA ALA A 64 -16.60 1.10 -31.28
C ALA A 64 -17.13 -0.34 -31.00
N ASP A 65 -16.90 -1.29 -31.93
CA ASP A 65 -17.10 -2.70 -31.69
C ASP A 65 -15.88 -3.33 -31.01
N ARG A 66 -16.09 -3.88 -29.83
CA ARG A 66 -15.04 -4.42 -28.95
C ARG A 66 -14.28 -5.58 -29.59
N ASN A 67 -14.99 -6.46 -30.31
CA ASN A 67 -14.40 -7.59 -30.98
C ASN A 67 -13.47 -7.14 -32.11
N THR A 68 -13.93 -6.20 -32.93
CA THR A 68 -13.14 -5.60 -34.01
C THR A 68 -11.91 -4.88 -33.49
N LEU A 69 -12.06 -4.05 -32.46
CA LEU A 69 -10.96 -3.30 -31.87
C LEU A 69 -9.83 -4.20 -31.38
N TRP A 70 -10.17 -5.17 -30.51
CA TRP A 70 -9.13 -5.94 -29.84
C TRP A 70 -8.50 -7.01 -30.73
N ASN A 71 -9.23 -7.54 -31.73
CA ASN A 71 -8.61 -8.37 -32.75
C ASN A 71 -7.67 -7.55 -33.65
N ALA A 72 -8.04 -6.35 -34.06
CA ALA A 72 -7.16 -5.47 -34.83
C ALA A 72 -5.88 -5.09 -34.03
N ALA A 73 -6.03 -4.79 -32.73
CA ALA A 73 -4.90 -4.51 -31.85
C ALA A 73 -3.97 -5.71 -31.66
N GLU A 74 -4.50 -6.94 -31.59
CA GLU A 74 -3.69 -8.16 -31.52
C GLU A 74 -3.04 -8.53 -32.85
N ALA A 75 -3.74 -8.34 -33.97
CA ALA A 75 -3.26 -8.69 -35.30
C ALA A 75 -2.02 -7.90 -35.73
N ILE A 76 -1.93 -6.63 -35.33
CA ILE A 76 -0.75 -5.79 -35.63
C ILE A 76 0.48 -6.21 -34.82
N GLU A 77 0.32 -6.93 -33.72
CA GLU A 77 1.37 -7.37 -32.82
C GLU A 77 1.87 -8.78 -33.18
N LYS A 78 2.86 -8.86 -34.06
CA LYS A 78 3.30 -10.13 -34.67
C LYS A 78 4.27 -10.96 -33.82
N GLN A 79 5.01 -10.30 -32.89
CA GLN A 79 6.04 -10.99 -32.13
C GLN A 79 5.45 -11.80 -30.96
N TRP A 80 6.09 -12.93 -30.65
CA TRP A 80 5.68 -13.79 -29.52
C TRP A 80 5.72 -13.08 -28.15
N ASN A 81 6.57 -12.07 -27.99
CA ASN A 81 6.73 -11.30 -26.76
C ASN A 81 6.03 -9.93 -26.84
N SER A 82 5.16 -9.72 -27.82
CA SER A 82 4.48 -8.43 -27.98
C SER A 82 3.62 -8.08 -26.76
N GLN A 83 3.70 -6.84 -26.37
CA GLN A 83 2.70 -6.21 -25.54
C GLN A 83 1.45 -5.95 -26.39
N LEU A 84 0.27 -6.32 -25.89
CA LEU A 84 -0.99 -6.30 -26.63
C LEU A 84 -1.88 -5.13 -26.21
N ALA A 85 -1.93 -4.87 -24.89
CA ALA A 85 -2.74 -3.83 -24.30
C ALA A 85 -2.16 -3.42 -22.95
N ARG A 86 -2.61 -2.28 -22.42
CA ARG A 86 -2.37 -1.89 -21.03
C ARG A 86 -3.67 -1.96 -20.27
N ARG A 87 -3.67 -2.64 -19.15
CA ARG A 87 -4.82 -2.74 -18.26
C ARG A 87 -4.58 -1.90 -17.01
N ILE A 88 -5.56 -1.07 -16.68
CA ILE A 88 -5.62 -0.36 -15.40
C ILE A 88 -6.82 -0.90 -14.64
N VAL A 89 -6.64 -1.16 -13.35
CA VAL A 89 -7.73 -1.50 -12.42
C VAL A 89 -7.67 -0.49 -11.28
N LEU A 90 -8.76 0.19 -11.03
CA LEU A 90 -8.85 1.21 -10.00
C LEU A 90 -10.13 1.07 -9.19
N ALA A 91 -10.04 1.38 -7.89
CA ALA A 91 -11.20 1.44 -7.02
C ALA A 91 -11.90 2.80 -7.18
N ILE A 92 -13.21 2.76 -7.34
CA ILE A 92 -14.05 3.96 -7.35
C ILE A 92 -14.38 4.29 -5.88
N PRO A 93 -14.23 5.55 -5.44
CA PRO A 93 -14.68 5.95 -4.12
C PRO A 93 -16.18 5.70 -3.95
N ARG A 94 -16.56 4.88 -2.98
CA ARG A 94 -17.97 4.57 -2.67
C ARG A 94 -18.74 5.79 -2.13
N GLU A 95 -18.03 6.82 -1.77
CA GLU A 95 -18.57 8.12 -1.34
C GLU A 95 -19.13 8.92 -2.52
N ILE A 96 -18.80 8.55 -3.77
CA ILE A 96 -19.35 9.12 -5.00
C ILE A 96 -20.61 8.34 -5.37
N PRO A 97 -21.74 9.03 -5.69
CA PRO A 97 -22.96 8.37 -6.09
C PRO A 97 -22.79 7.45 -7.32
N PRO A 98 -23.40 6.24 -7.34
CA PRO A 98 -23.25 5.27 -8.42
C PRO A 98 -23.58 5.80 -9.81
N GLU A 99 -24.55 6.70 -9.92
CA GLU A 99 -24.96 7.37 -11.17
C GLU A 99 -23.86 8.23 -11.78
N GLN A 100 -22.89 8.68 -10.99
CA GLN A 100 -21.74 9.46 -11.44
C GLN A 100 -20.51 8.63 -11.77
N HIS A 101 -20.52 7.33 -11.49
CA HIS A 101 -19.34 6.48 -11.69
C HIS A 101 -18.90 6.43 -13.16
N ALA A 102 -19.86 6.35 -14.10
CA ALA A 102 -19.54 6.32 -15.53
C ALA A 102 -18.91 7.64 -16.00
N ASP A 103 -19.45 8.78 -15.55
CA ASP A 103 -18.92 10.09 -15.89
C ASP A 103 -17.52 10.31 -15.31
N LEU A 104 -17.31 9.90 -14.08
CA LEU A 104 -16.00 9.93 -13.43
C LEU A 104 -14.93 9.17 -14.23
N ILE A 105 -15.23 7.93 -14.66
CA ILE A 105 -14.29 7.13 -15.44
C ILE A 105 -14.12 7.72 -16.84
N ARG A 106 -15.19 8.21 -17.45
CA ARG A 106 -15.15 8.86 -18.76
C ARG A 106 -14.27 10.10 -18.76
N ASP A 107 -14.38 10.94 -17.73
CA ASP A 107 -13.54 12.14 -17.59
C ASP A 107 -12.08 11.79 -17.40
N TYR A 108 -11.79 10.80 -16.54
CA TYR A 108 -10.42 10.31 -16.37
C TYR A 108 -9.85 9.72 -17.68
N CYS A 109 -10.61 8.90 -18.38
CA CYS A 109 -10.18 8.33 -19.66
C CYS A 109 -9.97 9.40 -20.73
N ARG A 110 -10.88 10.39 -20.80
CA ARG A 110 -10.78 11.49 -21.76
C ARG A 110 -9.52 12.32 -21.52
N GLU A 111 -9.28 12.71 -20.28
CA GLU A 111 -8.19 13.61 -19.91
C GLU A 111 -6.81 12.95 -20.10
N PHE A 112 -6.65 11.69 -19.68
CA PHE A 112 -5.32 11.08 -19.57
C PHE A 112 -4.98 10.10 -20.70
N PHE A 113 -5.95 9.59 -21.44
CA PHE A 113 -5.72 8.58 -22.46
C PHE A 113 -6.24 8.98 -23.84
N VAL A 114 -7.52 9.28 -23.98
CA VAL A 114 -8.14 9.54 -25.27
C VAL A 114 -7.59 10.84 -25.88
N SER A 115 -7.38 11.87 -25.07
CA SER A 115 -6.74 13.12 -25.49
C SER A 115 -5.29 12.94 -26.00
N LYS A 116 -4.66 11.83 -25.64
CA LYS A 116 -3.31 11.45 -26.10
C LYS A 116 -3.33 10.50 -27.29
N GLY A 117 -4.51 10.14 -27.80
CA GLY A 117 -4.69 9.27 -28.95
C GLY A 117 -4.82 7.78 -28.63
N MET A 118 -4.95 7.39 -27.37
CA MET A 118 -5.26 6.02 -26.99
C MET A 118 -6.76 5.75 -27.14
N ILE A 119 -7.12 4.53 -27.52
CA ILE A 119 -8.50 4.04 -27.33
C ILE A 119 -8.60 3.50 -25.92
N ALA A 120 -9.65 3.89 -25.21
CA ALA A 120 -9.94 3.42 -23.87
C ALA A 120 -11.24 2.60 -23.88
N ASP A 121 -11.13 1.33 -23.55
CA ASP A 121 -12.27 0.43 -23.34
C ASP A 121 -12.40 0.18 -21.83
N PHE A 122 -13.48 0.67 -21.22
CA PHE A 122 -13.64 0.50 -19.79
C PHE A 122 -14.94 -0.20 -19.40
N ALA A 123 -14.90 -0.87 -18.26
CA ALA A 123 -16.04 -1.48 -17.62
C ALA A 123 -16.05 -1.18 -16.14
N ILE A 124 -17.22 -0.91 -15.59
CA ILE A 124 -17.43 -0.70 -14.17
C ILE A 124 -18.08 -1.93 -13.58
N HIS A 125 -17.46 -2.47 -12.54
CA HIS A 125 -17.94 -3.62 -11.79
C HIS A 125 -18.36 -3.19 -10.40
N ASP A 126 -19.56 -3.55 -10.00
CA ASP A 126 -20.07 -3.35 -8.66
C ASP A 126 -20.94 -4.55 -8.26
N LYS A 127 -20.54 -5.24 -7.19
CA LYS A 127 -21.27 -6.36 -6.59
C LYS A 127 -22.25 -5.92 -5.49
N GLY A 128 -22.30 -4.65 -5.18
CA GLY A 128 -22.99 -4.14 -4.00
C GLY A 128 -22.29 -4.50 -2.67
N ASP A 129 -21.03 -4.99 -2.74
CA ASP A 129 -20.23 -5.35 -1.56
C ASP A 129 -19.40 -4.17 -1.01
N GLY A 130 -19.62 -2.96 -1.55
CA GLY A 130 -18.94 -1.74 -1.16
C GLY A 130 -17.55 -1.58 -1.78
N ASN A 131 -17.26 -2.28 -2.88
CA ASN A 131 -16.02 -2.20 -3.62
C ASN A 131 -16.26 -1.96 -5.13
N PRO A 132 -16.93 -0.87 -5.52
CA PRO A 132 -17.05 -0.50 -6.93
C PRO A 132 -15.67 -0.25 -7.52
N HIS A 133 -15.41 -0.80 -8.70
CA HIS A 133 -14.11 -0.67 -9.35
C HIS A 133 -14.24 -0.67 -10.87
N ALA A 134 -13.30 0.00 -11.52
CA ALA A 134 -13.25 0.05 -12.97
C ALA A 134 -12.05 -0.74 -13.51
N HIS A 135 -12.29 -1.44 -14.60
CA HIS A 135 -11.29 -2.01 -15.48
C HIS A 135 -11.20 -1.14 -16.72
N ILE A 136 -10.00 -0.68 -17.05
CA ILE A 136 -9.73 0.13 -18.24
C ILE A 136 -8.69 -0.61 -19.06
N LEU A 137 -8.99 -0.90 -20.30
CA LEU A 137 -8.08 -1.52 -21.26
C LEU A 137 -7.72 -0.47 -22.31
N LEU A 138 -6.45 -0.21 -22.48
CA LEU A 138 -5.91 0.83 -23.36
C LEU A 138 -5.10 0.23 -24.49
N THR A 139 -5.22 0.81 -25.67
CA THR A 139 -4.32 0.53 -26.78
C THR A 139 -2.94 1.07 -26.48
N ILE A 140 -1.90 0.39 -26.98
CA ILE A 140 -0.49 0.72 -26.73
C ILE A 140 0.24 1.22 -27.98
N ARG A 141 -0.49 1.34 -29.07
CA ARG A 141 0.00 1.78 -30.37
C ARG A 141 -0.81 2.99 -30.84
N ALA A 142 -0.15 4.01 -31.28
CA ALA A 142 -0.82 5.17 -31.84
C ALA A 142 -1.37 4.86 -33.25
N MET A 143 -2.29 5.69 -33.68
CA MET A 143 -2.82 5.74 -35.03
C MET A 143 -2.46 7.08 -35.68
N ASP A 144 -2.37 7.08 -37.01
CA ASP A 144 -2.27 8.30 -37.78
C ASP A 144 -3.65 8.98 -37.96
N GLU A 145 -3.67 10.14 -38.61
CA GLU A 145 -4.90 10.90 -38.86
C GLU A 145 -5.93 10.15 -39.73
N THR A 146 -5.50 9.08 -40.43
CA THR A 146 -6.38 8.21 -41.22
C THR A 146 -6.90 6.99 -40.45
N GLY A 147 -6.52 6.85 -39.17
CA GLY A 147 -6.89 5.73 -38.33
C GLY A 147 -6.06 4.46 -38.52
N LYS A 148 -4.93 4.54 -39.20
CA LYS A 148 -4.03 3.42 -39.40
C LYS A 148 -3.03 3.32 -38.25
N TRP A 149 -2.80 2.09 -37.77
CA TRP A 149 -1.84 1.81 -36.71
C TRP A 149 -0.41 2.17 -37.10
N LEU A 150 0.24 2.99 -36.32
CA LEU A 150 1.64 3.36 -36.46
C LEU A 150 2.56 2.28 -35.86
N PRO A 151 3.83 2.15 -36.31
CA PRO A 151 4.81 1.31 -35.65
C PRO A 151 5.09 1.82 -34.23
N LYS A 152 5.39 0.94 -33.27
CA LYS A 152 5.77 1.37 -31.89
C LYS A 152 7.04 2.20 -31.83
N SER A 153 7.96 1.95 -32.76
CA SER A 153 9.23 2.68 -32.87
C SER A 153 9.66 2.77 -34.33
N ARG A 154 10.42 3.77 -34.64
CA ARG A 154 11.06 4.00 -35.94
C ARG A 154 12.58 3.95 -35.78
N LYS A 155 13.24 3.55 -36.83
CA LYS A 155 14.70 3.64 -36.95
C LYS A 155 15.06 5.05 -37.38
N VAL A 156 15.83 5.75 -36.56
CA VAL A 156 16.34 7.08 -36.86
C VAL A 156 17.86 6.97 -37.07
N TYR A 157 18.34 7.57 -38.14
CA TYR A 157 19.78 7.59 -38.43
C TYR A 157 20.41 8.78 -37.69
N ASP A 158 21.53 8.53 -37.05
CA ASP A 158 22.30 9.57 -36.38
C ASP A 158 23.00 10.42 -37.48
N LEU A 159 22.89 11.72 -37.31
CA LEU A 159 23.51 12.69 -38.23
C LEU A 159 24.75 13.30 -37.57
N ASP A 160 25.73 13.64 -38.37
CA ASP A 160 26.90 14.44 -37.97
C ASP A 160 26.55 15.94 -37.90
N GLU A 161 27.56 16.75 -37.61
CA GLU A 161 27.42 18.23 -37.52
C GLU A 161 27.02 18.89 -38.85
N ASN A 162 27.21 18.21 -39.99
CA ASN A 162 26.83 18.66 -41.30
C ASN A 162 25.47 18.17 -41.77
N GLY A 163 24.78 17.35 -40.95
CA GLY A 163 23.49 16.76 -41.27
C GLY A 163 23.59 15.48 -42.11
N GLU A 164 24.79 14.90 -42.27
CA GLU A 164 24.99 13.64 -42.98
C GLU A 164 24.91 12.43 -42.03
N ARG A 165 24.51 11.27 -42.59
CA ARG A 165 24.41 10.04 -41.78
C ARG A 165 25.78 9.56 -41.34
N ILE A 166 25.95 9.28 -40.06
CA ILE A 166 27.18 8.73 -39.50
C ILE A 166 27.36 7.28 -39.94
N ARG A 167 28.53 6.93 -40.45
CA ARG A 167 28.88 5.55 -40.84
C ARG A 167 29.72 4.89 -39.76
N LEU A 168 29.32 3.69 -39.35
CA LEU A 168 30.04 2.87 -38.38
C LEU A 168 31.27 2.20 -39.08
N PRO A 169 32.30 1.80 -38.32
CA PRO A 169 33.43 1.04 -38.87
C PRO A 169 33.02 -0.27 -39.57
N SER A 170 31.87 -0.85 -39.19
CA SER A 170 31.28 -2.03 -39.85
C SER A 170 30.68 -1.76 -41.23
N GLY A 171 30.72 -0.51 -41.72
CA GLY A 171 30.09 -0.09 -42.96
C GLY A 171 28.61 0.23 -42.88
N ASN A 172 27.96 -0.07 -41.76
CA ASN A 172 26.55 0.23 -41.51
C ASN A 172 26.36 1.69 -41.09
N TRP A 173 25.14 2.22 -41.34
CA TRP A 173 24.76 3.54 -40.84
C TRP A 173 24.45 3.46 -39.33
N LYS A 174 25.03 4.39 -38.58
CA LYS A 174 24.69 4.55 -37.16
C LYS A 174 23.23 4.96 -37.03
N SER A 175 22.51 4.30 -36.17
CA SER A 175 21.07 4.54 -35.97
C SER A 175 20.64 4.09 -34.60
N HIS A 176 19.64 4.75 -34.08
CA HIS A 176 18.96 4.36 -32.86
C HIS A 176 17.48 4.13 -33.13
N LYS A 177 16.81 3.48 -32.16
CA LYS A 177 15.36 3.36 -32.15
C LYS A 177 14.77 4.56 -31.40
N GLU A 178 13.82 5.22 -32.03
CA GLU A 178 13.00 6.24 -31.40
C GLU A 178 11.57 5.72 -31.29
N ASP A 179 10.99 5.79 -30.11
CA ASP A 179 9.60 5.38 -29.90
C ASP A 179 8.66 6.40 -30.57
N THR A 180 7.62 5.89 -31.23
CA THR A 180 6.63 6.74 -31.93
C THR A 180 5.85 7.58 -30.94
N VAL A 181 5.59 7.04 -29.74
CA VAL A 181 4.92 7.71 -28.63
C VAL A 181 5.62 7.34 -27.32
N ASP A 182 5.58 8.23 -26.36
CA ASP A 182 6.24 8.08 -25.07
C ASP A 182 5.38 7.32 -24.02
N TRP A 183 4.27 6.70 -24.42
CA TRP A 183 3.30 6.09 -23.52
C TRP A 183 3.85 4.97 -22.62
N ASN A 184 5.02 4.41 -22.96
CA ASN A 184 5.71 3.40 -22.16
C ASN A 184 6.71 4.00 -21.17
N ASP A 185 6.89 5.31 -21.14
CA ASP A 185 7.76 5.98 -20.20
C ASP A 185 7.26 5.77 -18.77
N GLN A 186 8.18 5.47 -17.86
CA GLN A 186 7.87 5.21 -16.43
C GLN A 186 7.16 6.38 -15.73
N LYS A 187 7.37 7.61 -16.21
CA LYS A 187 6.69 8.81 -15.69
C LYS A 187 5.16 8.68 -15.71
N TYR A 188 4.61 7.98 -16.72
CA TYR A 188 3.16 7.82 -16.85
C TYR A 188 2.52 6.99 -15.74
N GLY A 189 3.25 6.08 -15.13
CA GLY A 189 2.75 5.36 -13.96
C GLY A 189 2.35 6.29 -12.81
N GLU A 190 3.15 7.32 -12.58
CA GLU A 190 2.87 8.34 -11.56
C GLU A 190 1.83 9.37 -12.04
N ILE A 191 1.94 9.85 -13.30
CA ILE A 191 1.01 10.82 -13.89
C ILE A 191 -0.43 10.27 -13.85
N TRP A 192 -0.64 9.04 -14.28
CA TRP A 192 -1.98 8.43 -14.29
C TRP A 192 -2.51 8.17 -12.89
N ARG A 193 -1.64 7.78 -11.97
CA ARG A 193 -2.01 7.59 -10.56
C ARG A 193 -2.44 8.91 -9.91
N GLN A 194 -1.67 9.97 -10.11
CA GLN A 194 -2.01 11.29 -9.60
C GLN A 194 -3.25 11.86 -10.30
N GLY A 195 -3.36 11.65 -11.62
CA GLY A 195 -4.52 12.03 -12.41
C GLY A 195 -5.81 11.38 -11.90
N TRP A 196 -5.76 10.08 -11.59
CA TRP A 196 -6.90 9.40 -10.99
C TRP A 196 -7.29 10.03 -9.64
N ALA A 197 -6.32 10.26 -8.76
CA ALA A 197 -6.59 10.90 -7.48
C ALA A 197 -7.19 12.30 -7.64
N ALA A 198 -6.66 13.10 -8.58
CA ALA A 198 -7.17 14.45 -8.87
C ALA A 198 -8.60 14.41 -9.41
N THR A 199 -8.89 13.53 -10.38
CA THR A 199 -10.23 13.38 -10.96
C THR A 199 -11.23 12.92 -9.92
N ALA A 200 -10.92 11.87 -9.14
CA ALA A 200 -11.80 11.38 -8.08
C ALA A 200 -12.05 12.43 -7.00
N ASN A 201 -11.03 13.22 -6.63
CA ASN A 201 -11.18 14.27 -5.65
C ASN A 201 -12.07 15.44 -6.13
N ARG A 202 -12.06 15.76 -7.43
CA ARG A 202 -13.02 16.73 -8.01
C ARG A 202 -14.48 16.28 -7.81
N TYR A 203 -14.75 14.99 -8.03
CA TYR A 203 -16.09 14.43 -7.83
C TYR A 203 -16.47 14.33 -6.35
N LEU A 204 -15.53 13.99 -5.46
CA LEU A 204 -15.77 14.02 -4.01
C LEU A 204 -16.10 15.42 -3.54
N GLU A 205 -15.38 16.41 -4.02
CA GLU A 205 -15.63 17.83 -3.69
C GLU A 205 -16.98 18.31 -4.23
N ALA A 206 -17.33 17.98 -5.48
CA ALA A 206 -18.61 18.31 -6.08
C ALA A 206 -19.83 17.68 -5.35
N ASN A 207 -19.59 16.61 -4.58
CA ASN A 207 -20.58 15.95 -3.75
C ASN A 207 -20.46 16.32 -2.25
N ASP A 208 -19.77 17.40 -1.90
CA ASP A 208 -19.56 17.88 -0.54
C ASP A 208 -18.97 16.81 0.41
N ARG A 209 -18.13 15.89 -0.13
CA ARG A 209 -17.47 14.86 0.65
C ARG A 209 -16.13 15.37 1.20
N PRO A 210 -15.88 15.20 2.52
CA PRO A 210 -14.62 15.62 3.14
C PRO A 210 -13.46 14.66 2.82
N GLU A 211 -13.78 13.45 2.39
CA GLU A 211 -12.79 12.42 2.06
C GLU A 211 -11.97 12.86 0.84
N ARG A 212 -10.68 12.48 0.86
CA ARG A 212 -9.79 12.71 -0.28
C ARG A 212 -8.99 11.43 -0.57
N LEU A 213 -8.79 11.15 -1.85
CA LEU A 213 -7.96 10.07 -2.36
C LEU A 213 -6.53 10.58 -2.53
N ASP A 214 -5.57 9.92 -1.90
CA ASP A 214 -4.15 10.17 -2.09
C ASP A 214 -3.46 8.81 -2.36
N LEU A 215 -2.90 8.68 -3.56
CA LEU A 215 -2.25 7.45 -4.03
C LEU A 215 -0.73 7.45 -3.84
N ARG A 216 -0.17 8.48 -3.25
CA ARG A 216 1.25 8.52 -2.90
C ARG A 216 1.54 7.49 -1.80
N SER A 217 2.78 7.04 -1.71
CA SER A 217 3.20 6.21 -0.58
C SER A 217 3.00 6.97 0.75
N TYR A 218 2.78 6.26 1.83
CA TYR A 218 2.63 6.89 3.16
C TYR A 218 3.83 7.77 3.52
N GLU A 219 5.03 7.38 3.11
CA GLU A 219 6.26 8.17 3.28
C GLU A 219 6.16 9.51 2.55
N ARG A 220 5.74 9.51 1.27
CA ARG A 220 5.54 10.73 0.47
C ARG A 220 4.37 11.59 0.96
N GLN A 221 3.41 10.99 1.66
CA GLN A 221 2.33 11.69 2.34
C GLN A 221 2.78 12.28 3.69
N GLY A 222 4.01 12.02 4.13
CA GLY A 222 4.49 12.38 5.46
C GLY A 222 3.82 11.59 6.57
N LEU A 223 3.19 10.46 6.23
CA LEU A 223 2.51 9.58 7.18
C LEU A 223 3.45 8.45 7.57
N ASP A 224 3.80 8.42 8.83
CA ASP A 224 4.57 7.30 9.39
C ASP A 224 3.63 6.12 9.68
N LYS A 225 3.18 5.47 8.62
CA LYS A 225 2.34 4.26 8.64
C LYS A 225 3.02 3.15 7.87
N ILE A 226 2.94 1.94 8.41
CA ILE A 226 3.39 0.74 7.72
C ILE A 226 2.28 0.32 6.75
N PRO A 227 2.57 0.16 5.44
CA PRO A 227 1.58 -0.33 4.49
C PRO A 227 1.26 -1.81 4.74
N THR A 228 -0.01 -2.18 4.58
CA THR A 228 -0.41 -3.59 4.61
C THR A 228 0.07 -4.31 3.35
N VAL A 229 0.29 -5.62 3.47
CA VAL A 229 0.70 -6.48 2.36
C VAL A 229 -0.53 -6.92 1.58
N HIS A 230 -0.46 -6.86 0.25
CA HIS A 230 -1.54 -7.36 -0.59
C HIS A 230 -1.72 -8.87 -0.44
N MET A 231 -2.91 -9.29 -0.05
CA MET A 231 -3.20 -10.70 0.25
C MET A 231 -3.42 -11.56 -1.00
N GLY A 232 -3.83 -10.95 -2.09
CA GLY A 232 -4.28 -11.67 -3.28
C GLY A 232 -5.62 -12.39 -3.10
N PRO A 233 -6.24 -12.90 -4.19
CA PRO A 233 -7.58 -13.49 -4.14
C PRO A 233 -7.68 -14.74 -3.26
N ALA A 234 -6.71 -15.65 -3.36
CA ALA A 234 -6.73 -16.93 -2.63
C ALA A 234 -6.65 -16.71 -1.11
N VAL A 235 -5.66 -15.91 -0.66
CA VAL A 235 -5.48 -15.58 0.76
C VAL A 235 -6.69 -14.80 1.30
N SER A 236 -7.22 -13.86 0.51
CA SER A 236 -8.41 -13.10 0.88
C SER A 236 -9.64 -14.00 1.07
N GLN A 237 -9.81 -15.03 0.22
CA GLN A 237 -10.90 -16.00 0.39
C GLN A 237 -10.71 -16.89 1.62
N MET A 238 -9.48 -17.32 1.91
CA MET A 238 -9.18 -18.09 3.12
C MET A 238 -9.52 -17.29 4.39
N GLU A 239 -9.09 -16.04 4.45
CA GLU A 239 -9.38 -15.14 5.57
C GLU A 239 -10.88 -14.86 5.72
N LYS A 240 -11.63 -14.67 4.62
CA LYS A 240 -13.10 -14.53 4.64
C LYS A 240 -13.80 -15.78 5.19
N ARG A 241 -13.21 -16.97 5.03
CA ARG A 241 -13.70 -18.25 5.58
C ARG A 241 -13.24 -18.49 7.03
N GLY A 242 -12.56 -17.54 7.66
CA GLY A 242 -12.05 -17.66 9.02
C GLY A 242 -10.72 -18.42 9.15
N ILE A 243 -10.10 -18.79 8.03
CA ILE A 243 -8.80 -19.47 8.03
C ILE A 243 -7.70 -18.40 8.15
N GLN A 244 -6.99 -18.42 9.28
CA GLN A 244 -5.89 -17.49 9.51
C GLN A 244 -4.68 -17.84 8.65
N THR A 245 -4.16 -16.85 7.95
CA THR A 245 -2.98 -16.97 7.10
C THR A 245 -1.82 -16.13 7.63
N ASN A 246 -0.59 -16.48 7.28
CA ASN A 246 0.59 -15.71 7.69
C ASN A 246 0.51 -14.24 7.21
N ILE A 247 0.04 -14.01 5.98
CA ILE A 247 -0.13 -12.64 5.45
C ILE A 247 -1.28 -11.93 6.15
N GLY A 248 -2.38 -12.63 6.46
CA GLY A 248 -3.49 -12.09 7.22
C GLY A 248 -3.09 -11.70 8.65
N ASN A 249 -2.32 -12.54 9.33
CA ASN A 249 -1.77 -12.25 10.65
C ASN A 249 -0.85 -11.03 10.60
N LEU A 250 0.10 -11.00 9.65
CA LEU A 250 0.99 -9.86 9.45
C LEU A 250 0.20 -8.55 9.22
N ASN A 251 -0.87 -8.60 8.44
CA ASN A 251 -1.71 -7.42 8.21
C ASN A 251 -2.49 -7.00 9.48
N ARG A 252 -2.89 -7.94 10.33
CA ARG A 252 -3.48 -7.64 11.64
C ARG A 252 -2.47 -6.94 12.56
N ASP A 253 -1.25 -7.46 12.61
CA ASP A 253 -0.15 -6.87 13.39
C ASP A 253 0.20 -5.46 12.89
N ILE A 254 0.30 -5.26 11.58
CA ILE A 254 0.52 -3.95 10.96
C ILE A 254 -0.60 -2.96 11.31
N LYS A 255 -1.86 -3.40 11.25
CA LYS A 255 -3.01 -2.55 11.60
C LYS A 255 -2.98 -2.17 13.09
N ALA A 256 -2.69 -3.13 13.96
CA ALA A 256 -2.57 -2.90 15.40
C ALA A 256 -1.43 -1.90 15.70
N ALA A 257 -0.26 -2.10 15.09
CA ALA A 257 0.89 -1.20 15.22
C ALA A 257 0.58 0.23 14.72
N ASN A 258 -0.07 0.38 13.57
CA ASN A 258 -0.49 1.67 13.03
C ASN A 258 -1.51 2.38 13.94
N SER A 259 -2.49 1.64 14.48
CA SER A 259 -3.49 2.17 15.41
C SER A 259 -2.82 2.70 16.69
N LEU A 260 -1.92 1.90 17.25
CA LEU A 260 -1.17 2.28 18.44
C LEU A 260 -0.32 3.54 18.19
N MET A 261 0.36 3.63 17.03
CA MET A 261 1.11 4.84 16.67
C MET A 261 0.23 6.07 16.58
N GLN A 262 -0.94 5.92 16.00
CA GLN A 262 -1.89 7.02 15.92
C GLN A 262 -2.29 7.52 17.32
N SER A 263 -2.56 6.58 18.23
CA SER A 263 -2.89 6.91 19.62
C SER A 263 -1.73 7.61 20.35
N ILE A 264 -0.50 7.10 20.20
CA ILE A 264 0.71 7.71 20.77
C ILE A 264 0.91 9.12 20.23
N ARG A 265 0.75 9.33 18.92
CA ARG A 265 0.88 10.66 18.31
C ARG A 265 -0.17 11.66 18.78
N GLN A 266 -1.41 11.21 18.92
CA GLN A 266 -2.48 12.05 19.48
C GLN A 266 -2.12 12.49 20.89
N MET A 267 -1.65 11.54 21.70
CA MET A 267 -1.22 11.80 23.08
C MET A 267 -0.03 12.77 23.13
N VAL A 268 1.00 12.54 22.31
CA VAL A 268 2.17 13.42 22.23
C VAL A 268 1.78 14.84 21.79
N ARG A 269 0.89 14.99 20.82
CA ARG A 269 0.40 16.32 20.38
C ARG A 269 -0.34 17.02 21.51
N HIS A 270 -1.23 16.31 22.21
CA HIS A 270 -1.97 16.85 23.33
C HIS A 270 -1.02 17.31 24.45
N LEU A 271 -0.07 16.44 24.81
CA LEU A 271 0.93 16.76 25.83
C LEU A 271 1.85 17.93 25.44
N LYS A 272 2.25 18.03 24.17
CA LYS A 272 3.05 19.17 23.68
C LYS A 272 2.30 20.49 23.74
N GLY A 273 1.01 20.49 23.34
CA GLY A 273 0.14 21.66 23.49
C GLY A 273 0.04 22.09 24.96
N TRP A 274 -0.22 21.14 25.82
CA TRP A 274 -0.33 21.39 27.25
C TRP A 274 1.00 21.85 27.89
N ILE A 275 2.16 21.31 27.45
CA ILE A 275 3.48 21.79 27.85
C ILE A 275 3.68 23.26 27.43
N ALA A 276 3.26 23.65 26.26
CA ALA A 276 3.33 25.03 25.78
C ALA A 276 2.55 25.96 26.71
N ASP A 277 1.30 25.61 27.01
CA ASP A 277 0.42 26.35 27.91
C ASP A 277 1.02 26.45 29.33
N LEU A 278 1.60 25.34 29.81
CA LEU A 278 2.25 25.34 31.14
C LEU A 278 3.54 26.16 31.19
N LYS A 279 4.32 26.15 30.10
CA LYS A 279 5.53 27.00 30.01
C LYS A 279 5.16 28.49 30.06
N GLU A 280 4.12 28.89 29.34
CA GLU A 280 3.62 30.27 29.35
C GLU A 280 3.09 30.67 30.71
N LYS A 281 2.29 29.82 31.37
CA LYS A 281 1.79 30.05 32.72
C LYS A 281 2.89 30.05 33.77
N LYS A 282 3.89 29.16 33.60
CA LYS A 282 5.08 29.15 34.46
C LYS A 282 5.86 30.48 34.37
N ALA A 283 6.01 31.02 33.15
CA ALA A 283 6.69 32.33 32.97
C ALA A 283 5.92 33.45 33.68
N ALA A 284 4.59 33.48 33.54
CA ALA A 284 3.72 34.45 34.21
C ALA A 284 3.75 34.31 35.76
N LEU A 285 3.81 33.05 36.25
CA LEU A 285 3.90 32.79 37.71
C LEU A 285 5.30 33.07 38.30
N LEU A 286 6.38 32.83 37.55
CA LEU A 286 7.73 33.19 37.97
C LEU A 286 7.90 34.70 38.08
N GLU A 287 7.20 35.47 37.26
CA GLU A 287 7.13 36.94 37.36
C GLU A 287 6.32 37.39 38.59
N ALA A 288 5.33 36.58 39.04
CA ALA A 288 4.45 36.91 40.19
C ALA A 288 4.91 36.32 41.53
N LEU A 289 5.78 35.30 41.56
CA LEU A 289 6.16 34.55 42.76
C LEU A 289 7.67 34.34 42.85
N GLN A 290 8.34 35.22 43.55
CA GLN A 290 9.79 35.11 43.75
C GLN A 290 10.26 34.01 44.72
N GLU A 291 9.42 33.30 45.45
CA GLU A 291 9.82 32.22 46.37
C GLU A 291 8.74 31.15 46.59
N SER A 292 8.61 30.16 45.74
CA SER A 292 7.99 28.91 46.15
C SER A 292 8.64 27.71 45.48
N LYS A 293 9.01 26.71 46.26
CA LYS A 293 9.62 25.46 45.84
C LYS A 293 8.58 24.62 45.08
N GLU A 294 8.86 24.28 43.80
CA GLU A 294 7.95 23.46 43.00
C GLU A 294 7.72 22.09 43.69
N PRO A 295 6.46 21.62 43.80
CA PRO A 295 6.20 20.31 44.39
C PRO A 295 6.71 19.18 43.48
N THR A 296 7.31 18.18 44.09
CA THR A 296 7.80 16.98 43.38
C THR A 296 6.67 16.10 42.92
N LEU A 297 6.92 15.25 41.89
CA LEU A 297 5.91 14.27 41.40
C LEU A 297 5.37 13.36 42.51
N PRO A 298 6.18 12.80 43.45
CA PRO A 298 5.67 12.07 44.60
C PRO A 298 4.75 12.87 45.49
N GLU A 299 5.03 14.15 45.76
CA GLU A 299 4.16 15.03 46.54
C GLU A 299 2.80 15.28 45.86
N LEU A 300 2.82 15.50 44.54
CA LEU A 300 1.58 15.65 43.75
C LEU A 300 0.74 14.36 43.67
N LEU A 301 1.41 13.22 43.53
CA LEU A 301 0.72 11.89 43.54
C LEU A 301 0.16 11.55 44.93
N GLY A 302 0.83 12.00 46.01
CA GLY A 302 0.26 11.90 47.39
C GLY A 302 -1.06 12.67 47.49
N LYS A 303 -1.10 13.91 47.01
CA LYS A 303 -2.32 14.75 46.98
C LYS A 303 -3.41 14.13 46.13
N TYR A 304 -3.07 13.49 45.00
CA TYR A 304 -4.06 12.70 44.19
C TYR A 304 -4.70 11.59 45.04
N LEU A 305 -3.92 10.84 45.82
CA LEU A 305 -4.49 9.80 46.69
C LEU A 305 -5.44 10.37 47.75
N ASP A 306 -5.15 11.55 48.32
CA ASP A 306 -6.03 12.22 49.23
C ASP A 306 -7.37 12.58 48.59
N LEU A 307 -7.35 13.17 47.40
CA LEU A 307 -8.56 13.46 46.61
C LEU A 307 -9.38 12.23 46.33
N ARG A 308 -8.76 11.15 45.90
CA ARG A 308 -9.44 9.87 45.63
C ARG A 308 -10.08 9.29 46.88
N ARG A 309 -9.48 9.51 48.02
CA ARG A 309 -10.03 9.12 49.30
C ARG A 309 -11.28 9.95 49.67
N GLU A 310 -11.23 11.27 49.47
CA GLU A 310 -12.33 12.20 49.69
C GLU A 310 -13.54 11.88 48.80
N GLU A 311 -13.35 11.59 47.50
CA GLU A 311 -14.41 11.21 46.58
C GLU A 311 -15.17 9.97 47.01
N ARG A 312 -14.60 9.10 47.84
CA ARG A 312 -15.21 7.85 48.30
C ARG A 312 -15.87 7.97 49.65
N THR A 313 -16.01 9.14 50.21
CA THR A 313 -16.66 9.31 51.55
C THR A 313 -18.07 8.81 51.60
N GLY A 314 -18.81 8.76 50.45
CA GLY A 314 -20.17 8.20 50.33
C GLY A 314 -20.24 6.67 50.09
N TRP A 315 -19.09 5.97 50.00
CA TRP A 315 -19.08 4.53 49.73
C TRP A 315 -19.19 3.69 51.00
N THR A 316 -19.49 2.39 50.85
CA THR A 316 -19.43 1.45 51.98
C THR A 316 -18.00 1.33 52.52
N SER A 317 -17.84 1.06 53.84
CA SER A 317 -16.51 0.95 54.46
C SER A 317 -15.59 -0.06 53.75
N LYS A 318 -16.14 -1.18 53.27
CA LYS A 318 -15.41 -2.19 52.50
C LYS A 318 -15.00 -1.64 51.13
N GLY A 319 -15.91 -0.92 50.44
CA GLY A 319 -15.63 -0.29 49.14
C GLY A 319 -14.55 0.79 49.24
N GLN A 320 -14.63 1.64 50.29
CA GLN A 320 -13.60 2.66 50.56
C GLN A 320 -12.23 2.04 50.76
N LEU A 321 -12.13 0.99 51.60
CA LEU A 321 -10.86 0.33 51.88
C LEU A 321 -10.26 -0.32 50.61
N THR A 322 -11.07 -1.13 49.90
CA THR A 322 -10.63 -1.85 48.70
C THR A 322 -10.19 -0.89 47.62
N GLY A 323 -10.97 0.17 47.36
CA GLY A 323 -10.64 1.19 46.35
C GLY A 323 -9.40 1.99 46.73
N SER A 324 -9.25 2.38 47.99
CA SER A 324 -8.05 3.13 48.44
C SER A 324 -6.77 2.31 48.36
N VAL A 325 -6.82 1.03 48.71
CA VAL A 325 -5.68 0.10 48.59
C VAL A 325 -5.30 -0.09 47.11
N ALA A 326 -6.30 -0.23 46.22
CA ALA A 326 -6.04 -0.38 44.79
C ALA A 326 -5.36 0.87 44.20
N ASP A 327 -5.86 2.07 44.52
CA ASP A 327 -5.22 3.33 44.04
C ASP A 327 -3.83 3.52 44.65
N PHE A 328 -3.67 3.23 45.94
CA PHE A 328 -2.37 3.30 46.58
C PHE A 328 -1.32 2.40 45.91
N ASN A 329 -1.70 1.14 45.63
CA ASN A 329 -0.77 0.22 44.96
C ASN A 329 -0.35 0.73 43.58
N LYS A 330 -1.31 1.22 42.78
CA LYS A 330 -1.02 1.79 41.46
C LYS A 330 -0.09 3.00 41.54
N VAL A 331 -0.35 3.93 42.45
CA VAL A 331 0.48 5.12 42.66
C VAL A 331 1.86 4.75 43.17
N MET A 332 1.98 3.79 44.09
CA MET A 332 3.28 3.32 44.56
C MET A 332 4.12 2.64 43.49
N GLU A 333 3.48 1.88 42.59
CA GLU A 333 4.13 1.29 41.41
C GLU A 333 4.64 2.40 40.48
N ALA A 334 3.84 3.41 40.22
CA ALA A 334 4.24 4.56 39.41
C ALA A 334 5.37 5.37 40.07
N ILE A 335 5.32 5.61 41.38
CA ILE A 335 6.41 6.31 42.11
C ILE A 335 7.72 5.52 42.03
N ARG A 336 7.65 4.16 42.13
CA ARG A 336 8.84 3.33 41.96
C ARG A 336 9.43 3.49 40.56
N TYR A 337 8.58 3.42 39.54
CA TYR A 337 8.96 3.63 38.14
C TYR A 337 9.59 5.03 37.92
N LEU A 338 8.95 6.10 38.42
CA LEU A 338 9.46 7.45 38.29
C LEU A 338 10.82 7.60 38.97
N ARG A 339 11.03 6.93 40.10
CA ARG A 339 12.32 6.93 40.83
C ARG A 339 13.39 6.17 40.05
N GLU A 340 13.07 5.02 39.45
CA GLU A 340 14.00 4.25 38.61
C GLU A 340 14.44 5.06 37.37
N LYS A 341 13.57 5.91 36.87
CA LYS A 341 13.83 6.78 35.71
C LYS A 341 14.34 8.16 36.09
N GLU A 342 14.58 8.43 37.39
CA GLU A 342 15.03 9.70 37.95
C GLU A 342 14.12 10.90 37.60
N LEU A 343 12.83 10.67 37.45
CA LEU A 343 11.81 11.67 37.13
C LEU A 343 11.25 12.27 38.43
N SER A 344 11.65 13.51 38.76
CA SER A 344 11.25 14.17 40.02
C SER A 344 10.21 15.27 39.81
N THR A 345 10.14 15.87 38.63
CA THR A 345 9.29 17.01 38.30
C THR A 345 8.38 16.70 37.10
N VAL A 346 7.29 17.46 36.98
CA VAL A 346 6.39 17.37 35.79
C VAL A 346 7.17 17.64 34.52
N GLN A 347 8.13 18.52 34.52
CA GLN A 347 8.99 18.83 33.39
C GLN A 347 9.87 17.66 32.98
N SER A 348 10.48 16.94 33.96
CA SER A 348 11.26 15.72 33.66
C SER A 348 10.40 14.60 33.13
N LEU A 349 9.17 14.45 33.61
CA LEU A 349 8.18 13.50 33.09
C LEU A 349 7.89 13.76 31.61
N ASP A 350 7.61 15.00 31.25
CA ASP A 350 7.25 15.40 29.89
C ASP A 350 8.45 15.23 28.93
N ALA A 351 9.65 15.61 29.32
CA ALA A 351 10.86 15.41 28.55
C ALA A 351 11.18 13.93 28.31
N TYR A 352 10.95 13.08 29.31
CA TYR A 352 11.16 11.64 29.18
C TYR A 352 10.14 11.00 28.25
N LEU A 353 8.87 11.42 28.30
CA LEU A 353 7.84 10.94 27.38
C LEU A 353 8.17 11.26 25.92
N ASP A 354 8.69 12.46 25.65
CA ASP A 354 9.17 12.85 24.31
C ASP A 354 10.34 11.96 23.86
N THR A 355 11.25 11.63 24.77
CA THR A 355 12.37 10.74 24.51
C THR A 355 11.92 9.33 24.15
N VAL A 356 11.03 8.73 24.94
CA VAL A 356 10.49 7.37 24.69
C VAL A 356 9.73 7.32 23.38
N SER A 357 8.97 8.37 23.07
CA SER A 357 8.25 8.48 21.79
C SER A 357 9.21 8.54 20.60
N GLY A 358 10.28 9.30 20.71
CA GLY A 358 11.33 9.39 19.68
C GLY A 358 12.05 8.05 19.45
N GLN A 359 12.37 7.33 20.53
CA GLN A 359 12.97 5.99 20.46
C GLN A 359 12.05 4.99 19.74
N ALA A 360 10.73 5.02 20.01
CA ALA A 360 9.80 4.15 19.34
C ALA A 360 9.73 4.40 17.82
N VAL A 361 9.88 5.66 17.40
CA VAL A 361 9.96 6.03 15.98
C VAL A 361 11.24 5.48 15.33
N SER A 362 12.38 5.65 16.01
CA SER A 362 13.69 5.18 15.54
C SER A 362 13.70 3.65 15.35
N ILE A 363 13.25 2.92 16.37
CA ILE A 363 13.19 1.44 16.30
C ILE A 363 12.37 0.96 15.11
N ARG A 364 11.26 1.60 14.78
CA ARG A 364 10.44 1.24 13.63
C ARG A 364 11.11 1.54 12.30
N ALA A 365 11.82 2.65 12.22
CA ALA A 365 12.59 3.00 11.02
C ALA A 365 13.66 1.94 10.73
N GLU A 366 14.30 1.43 11.78
CA GLU A 366 15.34 0.38 11.69
C GLU A 366 14.74 -1.01 11.37
N MET A 367 13.56 -1.33 11.90
CA MET A 367 12.88 -2.60 11.71
C MET A 367 12.37 -2.78 10.29
N LYS A 368 11.81 -1.72 9.68
CA LYS A 368 11.16 -1.74 8.36
C LYS A 368 11.99 -2.37 7.23
N PRO A 369 13.27 -1.98 7.02
CA PRO A 369 14.09 -2.58 5.96
C PRO A 369 14.36 -4.07 6.19
N LYS A 370 14.47 -4.50 7.45
CA LYS A 370 14.69 -5.90 7.81
C LYS A 370 13.45 -6.76 7.53
N GLU A 371 12.27 -6.26 7.86
CA GLU A 371 11.00 -6.92 7.51
C GLU A 371 10.79 -7.00 5.99
N GLN A 372 11.21 -5.97 5.25
CA GLN A 372 11.15 -6.00 3.80
C GLN A 372 12.10 -7.06 3.23
N ARG A 373 13.33 -7.13 3.74
CA ARG A 373 14.31 -8.13 3.32
C ARG A 373 13.85 -9.56 3.62
N MET A 374 13.24 -9.80 4.79
CA MET A 374 12.64 -11.11 5.13
C MET A 374 11.57 -11.52 4.11
N LYS A 375 10.72 -10.60 3.66
CA LYS A 375 9.71 -10.88 2.63
C LYS A 375 10.33 -11.30 1.31
N GLU A 376 11.39 -10.61 0.89
CA GLU A 376 12.13 -10.94 -0.34
C GLU A 376 12.73 -12.34 -0.27
N ILE A 377 13.36 -12.67 0.87
CA ILE A 377 13.93 -14.02 1.10
C ILE A 377 12.84 -15.08 1.07
N ASN A 378 11.70 -14.86 1.73
CA ASN A 378 10.58 -15.79 1.75
C ASN A 378 10.04 -16.06 0.33
N THR A 379 9.89 -15.00 -0.46
CA THR A 379 9.45 -15.12 -1.85
C THR A 379 10.45 -15.91 -2.68
N LEU A 380 11.75 -15.64 -2.52
CA LEU A 380 12.79 -16.36 -3.22
C LEU A 380 12.84 -17.85 -2.84
N LEU A 381 12.77 -18.15 -1.54
CA LEU A 381 12.75 -19.54 -1.04
C LEU A 381 11.52 -20.30 -1.55
N SER A 382 10.35 -19.66 -1.63
CA SER A 382 9.14 -20.26 -2.22
C SER A 382 9.36 -20.61 -3.70
N HIS A 383 9.96 -19.72 -4.47
CA HIS A 383 10.29 -20.01 -5.87
C HIS A 383 11.35 -21.10 -6.03
N ILE A 384 12.34 -21.13 -5.15
CA ILE A 384 13.34 -22.21 -5.13
C ILE A 384 12.68 -23.55 -4.83
N ALA A 385 11.81 -23.62 -3.82
CA ALA A 385 11.08 -24.84 -3.48
C ALA A 385 10.21 -25.34 -4.64
N ASN A 386 9.48 -24.45 -5.30
CA ASN A 386 8.69 -24.80 -6.48
C ASN A 386 9.55 -25.28 -7.65
N PHE A 387 10.70 -24.66 -7.86
CA PHE A 387 11.64 -25.07 -8.89
C PHE A 387 12.18 -26.49 -8.62
N GLU A 388 12.61 -26.76 -7.40
CA GLU A 388 13.17 -28.08 -7.03
C GLU A 388 12.10 -29.17 -7.05
N ALA A 389 10.90 -28.89 -6.51
CA ALA A 389 9.79 -29.83 -6.48
C ALA A 389 9.33 -30.26 -7.89
N HIS A 390 9.25 -29.30 -8.81
CA HIS A 390 8.66 -29.57 -10.13
C HIS A 390 9.69 -29.73 -11.26
N LYS A 391 10.99 -29.63 -10.94
CA LYS A 391 12.08 -29.89 -11.89
C LYS A 391 12.00 -31.27 -12.53
N PRO A 392 11.70 -32.39 -11.82
CA PRO A 392 11.56 -33.70 -12.42
C PRO A 392 10.49 -33.74 -13.50
N VAL A 393 9.31 -33.20 -13.23
CA VAL A 393 8.18 -33.11 -14.17
C VAL A 393 8.55 -32.33 -15.42
N HIS A 394 9.28 -31.21 -15.24
CA HIS A 394 9.75 -30.42 -16.38
C HIS A 394 10.79 -31.18 -17.22
N VAL A 395 11.69 -31.96 -16.61
CA VAL A 395 12.65 -32.80 -17.32
C VAL A 395 11.94 -33.85 -18.14
N GLU A 396 10.94 -34.53 -17.59
CA GLU A 396 10.10 -35.50 -18.31
C GLU A 396 9.36 -34.84 -19.48
N TYR A 397 8.74 -33.68 -19.23
CA TYR A 397 8.08 -32.89 -20.27
C TYR A 397 9.04 -32.53 -21.42
N ALA A 398 10.25 -32.12 -21.11
CA ALA A 398 11.26 -31.74 -22.10
C ALA A 398 11.78 -32.91 -22.92
N ALA A 399 11.80 -34.11 -22.35
CA ALA A 399 12.24 -35.34 -23.00
C ALA A 399 11.22 -35.87 -24.05
N ILE A 400 9.97 -35.45 -23.98
CA ILE A 400 8.93 -35.90 -24.92
C ILE A 400 9.13 -35.25 -26.28
N ARG A 401 9.52 -36.05 -27.28
CA ARG A 401 9.84 -35.57 -28.64
C ARG A 401 8.61 -35.30 -29.50
N PHE A 402 7.52 -36.02 -29.28
CA PHE A 402 6.32 -35.94 -30.15
C PHE A 402 5.29 -34.95 -29.60
N LYS A 403 4.69 -34.15 -30.48
CA LYS A 403 3.81 -33.06 -30.12
C LYS A 403 2.58 -33.51 -29.31
N LYS A 404 1.86 -34.50 -29.77
CA LYS A 404 0.61 -34.96 -29.16
C LYS A 404 0.77 -35.54 -27.74
N PRO A 405 1.73 -36.43 -27.45
CA PRO A 405 2.03 -36.89 -26.09
C PRO A 405 2.51 -35.75 -25.19
N ARG A 406 3.28 -34.80 -25.75
CA ARG A 406 3.77 -33.64 -25.00
C ARG A 406 2.65 -32.72 -24.55
N GLU A 407 1.65 -32.46 -25.40
CA GLU A 407 0.45 -31.69 -25.05
C GLU A 407 -0.41 -32.38 -23.99
N GLN A 408 -0.57 -33.70 -24.09
CA GLN A 408 -1.27 -34.48 -23.08
C GLN A 408 -0.58 -34.47 -21.73
N PHE A 409 0.73 -34.62 -21.71
CA PHE A 409 1.53 -34.53 -20.49
C PHE A 409 1.43 -33.12 -19.89
N ALA A 410 1.54 -32.08 -20.71
CA ALA A 410 1.39 -30.70 -20.24
C ALA A 410 -0.01 -30.41 -19.67
N ALA A 411 -1.05 -31.02 -20.21
CA ALA A 411 -2.41 -30.86 -19.67
C ALA A 411 -2.59 -31.60 -18.33
N ALA A 412 -1.97 -32.76 -18.18
CA ALA A 412 -2.01 -33.55 -16.93
C ALA A 412 -1.20 -32.91 -15.79
N HIS A 413 -0.10 -32.24 -16.12
CA HIS A 413 0.86 -31.67 -15.15
C HIS A 413 0.92 -30.14 -15.25
N ARG A 414 -0.20 -29.49 -15.57
CA ARG A 414 -0.26 -28.07 -15.86
C ARG A 414 0.22 -27.20 -14.71
N ASP A 415 -0.30 -27.46 -13.51
CA ASP A 415 0.01 -26.66 -12.33
C ASP A 415 1.48 -26.76 -11.94
N GLU A 416 2.06 -27.94 -12.06
CA GLU A 416 3.48 -28.22 -11.77
C GLU A 416 4.40 -27.53 -12.78
N LEU A 417 4.06 -27.59 -14.07
CA LEU A 417 4.81 -26.90 -15.13
C LEU A 417 4.69 -25.36 -15.01
N ASP A 418 3.51 -24.87 -14.65
CA ASP A 418 3.29 -23.44 -14.44
C ASP A 418 4.04 -22.92 -13.23
N ALA A 419 4.07 -23.67 -12.12
CA ALA A 419 4.86 -23.35 -10.93
C ALA A 419 6.37 -23.32 -11.22
N TYR A 420 6.86 -24.33 -11.96
CA TYR A 420 8.26 -24.38 -12.41
C TYR A 420 8.62 -23.18 -13.29
N ASN A 421 7.79 -22.89 -14.29
CA ASN A 421 8.02 -21.77 -15.20
C ASN A 421 7.93 -20.40 -14.50
N ALA A 422 7.05 -20.26 -13.49
CA ALA A 422 6.98 -19.07 -12.66
C ALA A 422 8.28 -18.86 -11.87
N ALA A 423 8.84 -19.94 -11.32
CA ALA A 423 10.12 -19.88 -10.61
C ALA A 423 11.27 -19.48 -11.55
N ILE A 424 11.34 -20.04 -12.74
CA ILE A 424 12.36 -19.68 -13.76
C ILE A 424 12.25 -18.20 -14.16
N ARG A 425 11.03 -17.69 -14.36
CA ARG A 425 10.83 -16.26 -14.67
C ARG A 425 11.31 -15.39 -13.54
N TYR A 426 10.97 -15.74 -12.30
CA TYR A 426 11.41 -15.01 -11.11
C TYR A 426 12.95 -14.98 -11.01
N PHE A 427 13.63 -16.10 -11.23
CA PHE A 427 15.08 -16.19 -11.18
C PHE A 427 15.75 -15.31 -12.24
N LYS A 428 15.23 -15.29 -13.48
CA LYS A 428 15.75 -14.42 -14.55
C LYS A 428 15.70 -12.93 -14.19
N VAL A 429 14.66 -12.50 -13.51
CA VAL A 429 14.48 -11.10 -13.12
C VAL A 429 15.33 -10.75 -11.89
N HIS A 430 15.31 -11.59 -10.86
CA HIS A 430 15.82 -11.22 -9.54
C HIS A 430 17.21 -11.76 -9.24
N LEU A 431 17.62 -12.90 -9.81
CA LEU A 431 18.93 -13.48 -9.55
C LEU A 431 20.01 -13.04 -10.54
N LYS A 432 19.66 -12.60 -11.76
CA LYS A 432 20.61 -12.09 -12.78
C LYS A 432 21.90 -12.93 -12.83
N GLU A 433 21.78 -14.25 -12.97
CA GLU A 433 22.89 -15.21 -13.02
C GLU A 433 23.67 -15.41 -11.69
N LYS A 434 23.28 -14.79 -10.59
CA LYS A 434 23.92 -15.05 -9.29
C LYS A 434 23.50 -16.41 -8.76
N LYS A 435 24.47 -17.22 -8.35
CA LYS A 435 24.22 -18.49 -7.64
C LYS A 435 23.62 -18.18 -6.27
N TYR A 436 22.53 -18.87 -5.93
CA TYR A 436 21.93 -18.79 -4.60
C TYR A 436 22.38 -19.97 -3.73
N SER A 437 22.38 -19.77 -2.44
CA SER A 437 22.59 -20.83 -1.45
C SER A 437 21.40 -20.84 -0.50
N ILE A 438 20.60 -21.89 -0.54
CA ILE A 438 19.44 -22.06 0.36
C ILE A 438 19.89 -21.96 1.81
N LYS A 439 21.04 -22.56 2.15
CA LYS A 439 21.59 -22.50 3.50
C LYS A 439 21.83 -21.06 3.95
N LYS A 440 22.48 -20.25 3.12
CA LYS A 440 22.73 -18.82 3.44
C LYS A 440 21.44 -18.00 3.52
N LEU A 441 20.45 -18.29 2.67
CA LEU A 441 19.15 -17.60 2.72
C LEU A 441 18.39 -17.95 4.00
N ASN A 442 18.40 -19.22 4.42
CA ASN A 442 17.78 -19.63 5.67
C ASN A 442 18.51 -19.06 6.90
N GLU A 443 19.84 -19.01 6.86
CA GLU A 443 20.64 -18.37 7.90
C GLU A 443 20.32 -16.88 8.00
N GLU A 444 20.29 -16.15 6.87
CA GLU A 444 19.92 -14.74 6.80
C GLU A 444 18.48 -14.52 7.29
N GLN A 445 17.54 -15.37 6.89
CA GLN A 445 16.14 -15.32 7.35
C GLN A 445 16.03 -15.48 8.86
N THR A 446 16.74 -16.46 9.42
CA THR A 446 16.74 -16.75 10.86
C THR A 446 17.34 -15.58 11.64
N GLN A 447 18.44 -15.02 11.15
CA GLN A 447 19.07 -13.85 11.74
C GLN A 447 18.12 -12.64 11.74
N LEU A 448 17.54 -12.30 10.58
CA LEU A 448 16.60 -11.20 10.46
C LEU A 448 15.35 -11.40 11.33
N ALA A 449 14.84 -12.62 11.44
CA ALA A 449 13.72 -12.96 12.32
C ALA A 449 14.05 -12.68 13.80
N GLY A 450 15.26 -13.04 14.24
CA GLY A 450 15.75 -12.75 15.59
C GLY A 450 15.88 -11.23 15.83
N GLU A 451 16.44 -10.51 14.87
CA GLU A 451 16.58 -9.05 14.95
C GLU A 451 15.21 -8.35 15.03
N VAL A 452 14.25 -8.74 14.17
CA VAL A 452 12.87 -8.20 14.16
C VAL A 452 12.15 -8.55 15.47
N ALA A 453 12.34 -9.76 16.02
CA ALA A 453 11.80 -10.12 17.31
C ALA A 453 12.33 -9.21 18.43
N GLY A 454 13.64 -8.95 18.47
CA GLY A 454 14.26 -8.02 19.41
C GLY A 454 13.73 -6.59 19.30
N TYR A 455 13.49 -6.08 18.07
CA TYR A 455 12.85 -4.78 17.89
C TYR A 455 11.41 -4.77 18.42
N LYS A 456 10.64 -5.83 18.21
CA LYS A 456 9.27 -5.95 18.73
C LYS A 456 9.22 -5.97 20.26
N GLU A 457 10.13 -6.69 20.88
CA GLU A 457 10.24 -6.74 22.34
C GLU A 457 10.57 -5.36 22.92
N ARG A 458 11.57 -4.66 22.36
CA ARG A 458 11.93 -3.29 22.76
C ARG A 458 10.77 -2.32 22.55
N LEU A 459 10.02 -2.45 21.46
CA LEU A 459 8.84 -1.63 21.19
C LEU A 459 7.75 -1.86 22.24
N SER A 460 7.54 -3.12 22.63
CA SER A 460 6.58 -3.49 23.68
C SER A 460 6.95 -2.88 25.04
N ALA A 461 8.24 -2.90 25.39
CA ALA A 461 8.73 -2.27 26.62
C ALA A 461 8.47 -0.76 26.63
N LEU A 462 8.74 -0.05 25.51
CA LEU A 462 8.43 1.37 25.40
C LEU A 462 6.93 1.68 25.51
N GLN A 463 6.06 0.75 25.10
CA GLN A 463 4.61 0.89 25.24
C GLN A 463 4.16 0.84 26.71
N GLU A 464 4.75 -0.04 27.50
CA GLU A 464 4.50 -0.08 28.95
C GLU A 464 4.96 1.20 29.62
N ASP A 465 6.16 1.71 29.28
CA ASP A 465 6.63 2.99 29.78
C ASP A 465 5.64 4.13 29.48
N VAL A 466 5.17 4.24 28.24
CA VAL A 466 4.20 5.27 27.82
C VAL A 466 2.88 5.13 28.60
N LYS A 467 2.43 3.91 28.87
CA LYS A 467 1.21 3.66 29.63
C LYS A 467 1.31 4.17 31.07
N ILE A 468 2.40 3.84 31.76
CA ILE A 468 2.64 4.30 33.13
C ILE A 468 2.70 5.83 33.19
N LEU A 469 3.46 6.45 32.27
CA LEU A 469 3.60 7.92 32.21
C LEU A 469 2.27 8.61 31.93
N ARG A 470 1.41 8.00 31.10
CA ARG A 470 0.06 8.47 30.83
C ARG A 470 -0.83 8.43 32.07
N ASP A 471 -0.78 7.33 32.80
CA ASP A 471 -1.57 7.15 34.02
C ASP A 471 -1.16 8.19 35.08
N VAL A 472 0.16 8.37 35.27
CA VAL A 472 0.70 9.42 36.15
C VAL A 472 0.20 10.79 35.73
N ARG A 473 0.28 11.10 34.45
CA ARG A 473 -0.15 12.39 33.92
C ARG A 473 -1.66 12.63 34.11
N HIS A 474 -2.46 11.59 33.88
CA HIS A 474 -3.90 11.62 34.13
C HIS A 474 -4.21 11.92 35.61
N TRP A 475 -3.51 11.30 36.53
CA TRP A 475 -3.71 11.53 37.97
C TRP A 475 -3.29 12.94 38.39
N LEU A 476 -2.18 13.43 37.87
CA LEU A 476 -1.72 14.80 38.14
C LEU A 476 -2.71 15.86 37.66
N ASN A 477 -3.44 15.60 36.56
CA ASN A 477 -4.48 16.49 36.06
C ASN A 477 -5.71 16.58 36.97
N GLN A 478 -5.91 15.61 37.87
CA GLN A 478 -7.02 15.63 38.83
C GLN A 478 -6.70 16.41 40.12
N VAL A 479 -5.40 16.74 40.33
CA VAL A 479 -4.99 17.48 41.52
C VAL A 479 -5.29 18.99 41.30
N PRO A 480 -6.05 19.65 42.24
CA PRO A 480 -6.41 21.05 42.11
C PRO A 480 -5.21 21.99 42.05
N VAL A 481 -5.36 23.09 41.32
CA VAL A 481 -4.35 24.10 41.04
C VAL A 481 -3.68 24.70 42.29
N SER A 482 -4.47 24.86 43.35
CA SER A 482 -3.93 25.37 44.64
C SER A 482 -2.79 24.54 45.25
N TYR A 483 -2.65 23.29 44.76
CA TYR A 483 -1.62 22.36 45.21
C TYR A 483 -0.48 22.16 44.22
N THR A 484 -0.68 22.52 42.96
CA THR A 484 0.31 22.27 41.90
C THR A 484 1.12 23.48 41.51
N HIS A 485 0.73 24.69 41.98
CA HIS A 485 1.18 25.97 41.44
C HIS A 485 1.12 26.06 39.90
N LEU A 486 0.37 25.16 39.29
CA LEU A 486 0.11 25.12 37.88
C LEU A 486 -1.32 25.65 37.65
N THR A 487 -1.45 26.88 37.19
CA THR A 487 -2.77 27.44 36.85
C THR A 487 -3.31 26.78 35.59
N LEU A 488 -4.17 25.78 35.76
CA LEU A 488 -5.04 25.36 34.67
C LEU A 488 -6.17 26.37 34.52
N PRO A 489 -6.50 26.88 33.34
CA PRO A 489 -7.72 27.66 33.16
C PRO A 489 -8.91 26.73 33.44
N THR A 490 -9.74 27.09 34.38
CA THR A 490 -11.09 26.58 34.45
C THR A 490 -11.82 27.07 33.17
N ASN A 491 -12.07 26.18 32.23
CA ASN A 491 -12.99 26.48 31.16
C ASN A 491 -14.38 26.71 31.80
N SER A 492 -14.76 27.97 31.83
CA SER A 492 -16.17 28.36 31.96
C SER A 492 -16.83 28.27 30.61
#